data_e2c942c6b48d950b2bcf1903e2503ad5
#
_entry.id   e2c942c6b48d950b2bcf1903e2503ad5
#
_cell.length_a   1.000
_cell.length_b   1.000
_cell.length_c   1.000
_cell.angle_alpha   90.00
_cell.angle_beta   90.00
_cell.angle_gamma   90.00
#
_symmetry.space_group_name_H-M   'P 1'
#
loop_
_entity.id
_entity.type
_entity.pdbx_description
1 polymer ?
#
loop_
_entity_poly.entity_id
_entity_poly.type
_entity_poly.pdbx_seq_one_letter_code
_entity_poly.pdbx_strand_id
1 'polypeptide(L)'
;LDEDGLLAPPHLYASLFTTPTGQRVMTVTGPGQPSDPSHQYDFTQELLEAFSKSEIPEILVLAGLSSPPEKKEAFVVASSSAHRVNMEEKGIDVRRDQPSGGAIGMSALMASMGSIFGIHSACAMATTVGASGDVHASLRLLESISEGWALDLVLPDDVTSGVIKKLLEIAPKNSADHVRELTEEPDAFYI
;
A
#
# COMPACT_ATOMS: atom_id res chain seq x y z
N LEU A 1 -5.49 -2.78 -24.46
CA LEU A 1 -5.21 -1.78 -25.50
C LEU A 1 -5.04 -0.44 -24.82
N ASP A 2 -4.09 0.37 -25.29
CA ASP A 2 -3.95 1.75 -24.87
C ASP A 2 -5.04 2.66 -25.52
N GLU A 3 -4.95 3.97 -25.26
CA GLU A 3 -5.92 4.93 -25.81
C GLU A 3 -5.95 4.99 -27.34
N ASP A 4 -4.84 4.59 -27.99
CA ASP A 4 -4.70 4.51 -29.44
C ASP A 4 -5.10 3.13 -30.02
N GLY A 5 -5.55 2.22 -29.18
CA GLY A 5 -5.96 0.86 -29.57
C GLY A 5 -4.79 -0.10 -29.80
N LEU A 6 -3.60 0.21 -29.32
CA LEU A 6 -2.41 -0.64 -29.43
C LEU A 6 -2.25 -1.55 -28.22
N LEU A 7 -1.54 -2.66 -28.41
CA LEU A 7 -1.16 -3.55 -27.32
C LEU A 7 -0.02 -2.91 -26.52
N ALA A 8 -0.32 -2.48 -25.31
CA ALA A 8 0.70 -2.03 -24.37
C ALA A 8 1.25 -3.21 -23.55
N PRO A 9 2.56 -3.36 -23.36
CA PRO A 9 3.11 -4.34 -22.45
C PRO A 9 2.73 -4.00 -21.01
N PRO A 10 2.63 -5.01 -20.10
CA PRO A 10 2.49 -4.74 -18.68
C PRO A 10 3.68 -3.89 -18.20
N HIS A 11 3.40 -2.85 -17.44
CA HIS A 11 4.44 -1.94 -16.95
C HIS A 11 4.10 -1.43 -15.54
N LEU A 12 5.13 -0.95 -14.86
CA LEU A 12 4.99 -0.23 -13.61
C LEU A 12 5.02 1.28 -13.88
N TYR A 13 4.24 2.01 -13.09
CA TYR A 13 4.29 3.47 -13.05
C TYR A 13 5.13 3.89 -11.85
N ALA A 14 6.15 4.72 -12.09
CA ALA A 14 6.92 5.36 -11.05
C ALA A 14 6.67 6.86 -11.08
N SER A 15 6.25 7.43 -9.95
CA SER A 15 6.03 8.86 -9.80
C SER A 15 6.92 9.39 -8.68
N LEU A 16 7.73 10.40 -8.98
CA LEU A 16 8.62 11.05 -8.03
C LEU A 16 8.06 12.43 -7.66
N PHE A 17 7.97 12.71 -6.37
CA PHE A 17 7.55 14.01 -5.87
C PHE A 17 8.34 14.41 -4.61
N THR A 18 8.26 15.68 -4.25
CA THR A 18 8.82 16.21 -3.02
C THR A 18 7.66 16.58 -2.09
N THR A 19 7.70 16.09 -0.87
CA THR A 19 6.69 16.39 0.16
C THR A 19 6.79 17.84 0.64
N PRO A 20 5.78 18.38 1.31
CA PRO A 20 5.85 19.70 1.95
C PRO A 20 7.02 19.83 2.93
N THR A 21 7.43 18.73 3.57
CA THR A 21 8.59 18.67 4.48
C THR A 21 9.94 18.57 3.77
N GLY A 22 9.96 18.54 2.43
CA GLY A 22 11.18 18.49 1.62
C GLY A 22 11.74 17.09 1.36
N GLN A 23 11.05 16.04 1.79
CA GLN A 23 11.47 14.66 1.54
C GLN A 23 11.13 14.25 0.09
N ARG A 24 12.02 13.51 -0.56
CA ARG A 24 11.78 12.93 -1.88
C ARG A 24 11.14 11.57 -1.73
N VAL A 25 9.97 11.40 -2.32
CA VAL A 25 9.20 10.14 -2.29
C VAL A 25 8.96 9.67 -3.72
N MET A 26 9.19 8.39 -3.96
CA MET A 26 8.82 7.73 -5.20
C MET A 26 7.71 6.71 -4.92
N THR A 27 6.60 6.85 -5.59
CA THR A 27 5.56 5.81 -5.60
C THR A 27 5.74 4.91 -6.81
N VAL A 28 5.62 3.60 -6.60
CA VAL A 28 5.65 2.61 -7.68
C VAL A 28 4.36 1.82 -7.63
N THR A 29 3.62 1.82 -8.72
CA THR A 29 2.33 1.14 -8.84
C THR A 29 2.27 0.33 -10.15
N GLY A 30 1.37 -0.63 -10.22
CA GLY A 30 1.16 -1.44 -11.41
C GLY A 30 -0.25 -2.00 -11.48
N PRO A 31 -0.63 -2.60 -12.61
CA PRO A 31 -1.97 -3.15 -12.82
C PRO A 31 -2.26 -4.39 -11.96
N GLY A 32 -1.22 -5.02 -11.41
CA GLY A 32 -1.33 -6.23 -10.58
C GLY A 32 0.02 -6.87 -10.34
N GLN A 33 0.01 -7.92 -9.54
CA GLN A 33 1.19 -8.76 -9.29
C GLN A 33 1.14 -10.02 -10.17
N PRO A 34 2.29 -10.66 -10.46
CA PRO A 34 2.31 -11.96 -11.11
C PRO A 34 1.45 -12.98 -10.35
N SER A 35 0.70 -13.82 -11.09
CA SER A 35 -0.18 -14.82 -10.47
C SER A 35 0.61 -16.03 -9.93
N ASP A 36 1.71 -16.37 -10.58
CA ASP A 36 2.57 -17.50 -10.20
C ASP A 36 3.56 -17.07 -9.11
N PRO A 37 3.65 -17.82 -7.99
CA PRO A 37 4.57 -17.49 -6.90
C PRO A 37 6.05 -17.43 -7.31
N SER A 38 6.50 -18.25 -8.25
CA SER A 38 7.88 -18.21 -8.75
C SER A 38 8.17 -16.91 -9.47
N HIS A 39 7.26 -16.46 -10.32
CA HIS A 39 7.36 -15.17 -11.00
C HIS A 39 7.25 -13.98 -10.05
N GLN A 40 6.51 -14.11 -8.93
CA GLN A 40 6.51 -13.09 -7.87
C GLN A 40 7.90 -12.93 -7.25
N TYR A 41 8.58 -14.04 -7.00
CA TYR A 41 9.94 -14.02 -6.45
C TYR A 41 10.94 -13.37 -7.42
N ASP A 42 10.97 -13.83 -8.67
CA ASP A 42 11.88 -13.31 -9.69
C ASP A 42 11.66 -11.82 -9.92
N PHE A 43 10.40 -11.41 -10.05
CA PHE A 43 10.04 -10.00 -10.23
C PHE A 43 10.42 -9.14 -9.01
N THR A 44 10.22 -9.66 -7.80
CA THR A 44 10.64 -8.99 -6.58
C THR A 44 12.15 -8.79 -6.55
N GLN A 45 12.91 -9.81 -6.89
CA GLN A 45 14.37 -9.73 -6.95
C GLN A 45 14.84 -8.68 -7.95
N GLU A 46 14.33 -8.70 -9.18
CA GLU A 46 14.69 -7.73 -10.21
C GLU A 46 14.38 -6.29 -9.78
N LEU A 47 13.22 -6.09 -9.15
CA LEU A 47 12.80 -4.77 -8.68
C LEU A 47 13.67 -4.27 -7.52
N LEU A 48 13.99 -5.13 -6.55
CA LEU A 48 14.89 -4.79 -5.45
C LEU A 48 16.33 -4.52 -5.92
N GLU A 49 16.81 -5.26 -6.91
CA GLU A 49 18.09 -4.97 -7.55
C GLU A 49 18.11 -3.58 -8.22
N ALA A 50 17.02 -3.23 -8.93
CA ALA A 50 16.89 -1.92 -9.56
C ALA A 50 16.87 -0.79 -8.52
N PHE A 51 16.14 -0.98 -7.41
CA PHE A 51 16.10 -0.01 -6.31
C PHE A 51 17.46 0.12 -5.61
N SER A 52 18.14 -0.99 -5.35
CA SER A 52 19.50 -0.97 -4.77
C SER A 52 20.50 -0.23 -5.67
N LYS A 53 20.49 -0.50 -6.99
CA LYS A 53 21.31 0.21 -7.97
C LYS A 53 20.99 1.71 -8.08
N SER A 54 19.77 2.09 -7.75
CA SER A 54 19.30 3.48 -7.70
C SER A 54 19.50 4.14 -6.33
N GLU A 55 20.20 3.46 -5.42
CA GLU A 55 20.51 3.94 -4.07
C GLU A 55 19.26 4.33 -3.27
N ILE A 56 18.15 3.59 -3.46
CA ILE A 56 16.94 3.77 -2.65
C ILE A 56 17.20 3.23 -1.24
N PRO A 57 17.17 4.08 -0.20
CA PRO A 57 17.56 3.66 1.15
C PRO A 57 16.47 2.89 1.89
N GLU A 58 15.22 3.19 1.59
CA GLU A 58 14.06 2.65 2.30
C GLU A 58 12.90 2.37 1.35
N ILE A 59 12.21 1.25 1.56
CA ILE A 59 10.99 0.86 0.85
C ILE A 59 9.89 0.58 1.86
N LEU A 60 8.75 1.23 1.65
CA LEU A 60 7.52 0.94 2.37
C LEU A 60 6.52 0.29 1.41
N VAL A 61 6.25 -0.97 1.63
CA VAL A 61 5.27 -1.73 0.85
C VAL A 61 3.88 -1.51 1.43
N LEU A 62 2.92 -1.12 0.60
CA LEU A 62 1.54 -0.85 1.02
C LEU A 62 0.67 -2.06 0.75
N ALA A 63 -0.09 -2.51 1.75
CA ALA A 63 -0.94 -3.69 1.63
C ALA A 63 -2.28 -3.54 2.37
N GLY A 64 -3.29 -4.24 1.87
CA GLY A 64 -4.55 -4.45 2.59
C GLY A 64 -4.52 -5.77 3.35
N LEU A 65 -5.01 -5.78 4.59
CA LEU A 65 -5.22 -6.98 5.40
C LEU A 65 -6.71 -7.23 5.54
N SER A 66 -7.19 -8.33 4.94
CA SER A 66 -8.60 -8.72 5.10
C SER A 66 -8.93 -8.98 6.57
N SER A 67 -9.94 -8.30 7.06
CA SER A 67 -10.35 -8.32 8.48
C SER A 67 -11.85 -8.04 8.58
N PRO A 68 -12.48 -8.44 9.70
CA PRO A 68 -13.85 -8.03 9.98
C PRO A 68 -14.00 -6.50 9.98
N PRO A 69 -15.16 -5.96 9.60
CA PRO A 69 -15.38 -4.52 9.42
C PRO A 69 -15.19 -3.70 10.70
N GLU A 70 -15.28 -4.34 11.88
CA GLU A 70 -15.03 -3.67 13.17
C GLU A 70 -13.56 -3.31 13.41
N LYS A 71 -12.65 -3.99 12.74
CA LYS A 71 -11.20 -3.71 12.83
C LYS A 71 -10.82 -2.62 11.86
N LYS A 72 -10.64 -1.40 12.38
CA LYS A 72 -10.17 -0.23 11.62
C LYS A 72 -8.76 0.15 12.06
N GLU A 73 -7.79 -0.62 11.63
CA GLU A 73 -6.40 -0.46 12.05
C GLU A 73 -5.50 -0.14 10.85
N ALA A 74 -4.46 0.65 11.10
CA ALA A 74 -3.30 0.77 10.23
C ALA A 74 -2.05 0.56 11.09
N PHE A 75 -1.13 -0.26 10.62
CA PHE A 75 0.08 -0.60 11.35
C PHE A 75 1.20 -0.99 10.39
N VAL A 76 2.41 -1.10 10.92
CA VAL A 76 3.60 -1.47 10.15
C VAL A 76 4.15 -2.80 10.66
N VAL A 77 4.66 -3.61 9.72
CA VAL A 77 5.44 -4.82 10.02
C VAL A 77 6.84 -4.63 9.46
N ALA A 78 7.82 -4.66 10.33
CA ALA A 78 9.21 -4.46 9.95
C ALA A 78 9.88 -5.76 9.49
N SER A 79 10.82 -5.64 8.55
CA SER A 79 11.63 -6.77 8.07
C SER A 79 12.85 -7.08 8.94
N SER A 80 13.29 -6.15 9.78
CA SER A 80 14.44 -6.34 10.67
C SER A 80 14.22 -5.73 12.04
N SER A 81 14.87 -6.30 13.05
CA SER A 81 14.77 -5.79 14.42
C SER A 81 15.36 -4.39 14.59
N ALA A 82 16.44 -4.07 13.88
CA ALA A 82 17.05 -2.75 13.93
C ALA A 82 16.13 -1.68 13.30
N HIS A 83 15.53 -1.97 12.15
CA HIS A 83 14.58 -1.06 11.51
C HIS A 83 13.32 -0.89 12.35
N ARG A 84 12.84 -1.97 12.98
CA ARG A 84 11.71 -1.91 13.91
C ARG A 84 11.95 -0.94 15.04
N VAL A 85 13.08 -1.06 15.75
CA VAL A 85 13.42 -0.15 16.85
C VAL A 85 13.42 1.31 16.39
N ASN A 86 14.03 1.60 15.25
CA ASN A 86 14.05 2.94 14.66
C ASN A 86 12.64 3.49 14.40
N MET A 87 11.74 2.65 13.91
CA MET A 87 10.34 3.05 13.66
C MET A 87 9.55 3.22 14.96
N GLU A 88 9.73 2.31 15.94
CA GLU A 88 9.12 2.43 17.26
C GLU A 88 9.55 3.73 17.99
N GLU A 89 10.82 4.12 17.85
CA GLU A 89 11.34 5.39 18.40
C GLU A 89 10.71 6.64 17.75
N LYS A 90 10.28 6.53 16.49
CA LYS A 90 9.53 7.57 15.78
C LYS A 90 8.03 7.57 16.13
N GLY A 91 7.56 6.66 16.97
CA GLY A 91 6.15 6.54 17.34
C GLY A 91 5.28 5.78 16.35
N ILE A 92 5.88 5.10 15.38
CA ILE A 92 5.13 4.29 14.40
C ILE A 92 4.59 3.04 15.08
N ASP A 93 3.31 2.69 14.85
CA ASP A 93 2.71 1.44 15.35
C ASP A 93 3.28 0.23 14.60
N VAL A 94 4.33 -0.36 15.16
CA VAL A 94 5.00 -1.53 14.60
C VAL A 94 4.50 -2.78 15.31
N ARG A 95 3.75 -3.61 14.61
CA ARG A 95 3.18 -4.83 15.17
C ARG A 95 4.14 -6.01 15.06
N ARG A 96 4.08 -6.88 16.08
CA ARG A 96 4.91 -8.10 16.20
C ARG A 96 4.10 -9.37 16.07
N ASP A 97 2.80 -9.29 16.24
CA ASP A 97 1.83 -10.37 16.27
C ASP A 97 0.88 -10.38 15.07
N GLN A 98 1.04 -9.42 14.16
CA GLN A 98 0.22 -9.25 12.97
C GLN A 98 1.08 -9.29 11.69
N PRO A 99 0.53 -9.78 10.58
CA PRO A 99 -0.72 -10.56 10.49
C PRO A 99 -0.55 -11.96 11.09
N SER A 100 -1.53 -12.44 11.86
CA SER A 100 -1.45 -13.72 12.59
C SER A 100 -1.25 -14.96 11.68
N GLY A 101 -1.65 -14.87 10.41
CA GLY A 101 -1.43 -15.90 9.39
C GLY A 101 -0.13 -15.76 8.61
N GLY A 102 0.71 -14.76 8.95
CA GLY A 102 1.86 -14.36 8.14
C GLY A 102 1.46 -13.53 6.91
N ALA A 103 2.40 -12.77 6.38
CA ALA A 103 2.21 -12.04 5.13
C ALA A 103 2.53 -12.99 3.95
N ILE A 104 1.72 -12.89 2.89
CA ILE A 104 1.87 -13.72 1.68
C ILE A 104 1.90 -12.85 0.42
N GLY A 105 2.39 -13.43 -0.67
CA GLY A 105 2.45 -12.76 -1.97
C GLY A 105 3.60 -11.78 -2.10
N MET A 106 3.55 -10.97 -3.14
CA MET A 106 4.63 -10.07 -3.53
C MET A 106 4.93 -8.99 -2.46
N SER A 107 3.92 -8.51 -1.74
CA SER A 107 4.12 -7.54 -0.66
C SER A 107 4.98 -8.11 0.48
N ALA A 108 4.78 -9.37 0.83
CA ALA A 108 5.61 -10.05 1.82
C ALA A 108 7.05 -10.24 1.32
N LEU A 109 7.22 -10.65 0.06
CA LEU A 109 8.53 -10.83 -0.56
C LEU A 109 9.29 -9.50 -0.61
N MET A 110 8.68 -8.43 -1.11
CA MET A 110 9.28 -7.09 -1.18
C MET A 110 9.73 -6.61 0.20
N ALA A 111 8.86 -6.73 1.21
CA ALA A 111 9.18 -6.29 2.56
C ALA A 111 10.26 -7.15 3.22
N SER A 112 10.25 -8.47 3.04
CA SER A 112 11.20 -9.37 3.71
C SER A 112 12.59 -9.41 3.05
N MET A 113 12.65 -9.27 1.73
CA MET A 113 13.90 -9.40 0.97
C MET A 113 14.73 -8.12 0.89
N GLY A 114 14.14 -6.94 1.18
CA GLY A 114 14.83 -5.66 1.03
C GLY A 114 16.19 -5.60 1.73
N SER A 115 16.31 -6.16 2.93
CA SER A 115 17.58 -6.18 3.68
C SER A 115 18.70 -6.96 2.97
N ILE A 116 18.37 -7.95 2.13
CA ILE A 116 19.35 -8.71 1.34
C ILE A 116 20.03 -7.79 0.29
N PHE A 117 19.28 -6.78 -0.17
CA PHE A 117 19.74 -5.79 -1.15
C PHE A 117 20.25 -4.48 -0.51
N GLY A 118 20.43 -4.47 0.82
CA GLY A 118 20.88 -3.29 1.55
C GLY A 118 19.83 -2.19 1.73
N ILE A 119 18.56 -2.53 1.56
CA ILE A 119 17.44 -1.59 1.63
C ILE A 119 16.67 -1.83 2.94
N HIS A 120 16.41 -0.76 3.70
CA HIS A 120 15.46 -0.83 4.80
C HIS A 120 14.05 -1.03 4.25
N SER A 121 13.36 -2.07 4.72
CA SER A 121 12.05 -2.41 4.19
C SER A 121 11.05 -2.74 5.30
N ALA A 122 9.83 -2.34 5.08
CA ALA A 122 8.70 -2.63 5.94
C ALA A 122 7.42 -2.75 5.11
N CYS A 123 6.39 -3.35 5.68
CA CYS A 123 5.06 -3.41 5.09
C CYS A 123 4.10 -2.61 5.96
N ALA A 124 3.50 -1.56 5.40
CA ALA A 124 2.42 -0.82 6.02
C ALA A 124 1.08 -1.42 5.58
N MET A 125 0.26 -1.79 6.53
CA MET A 125 -1.01 -2.49 6.30
C MET A 125 -2.17 -1.70 6.86
N ALA A 126 -3.28 -1.63 6.10
CA ALA A 126 -4.57 -1.23 6.64
C ALA A 126 -5.55 -2.40 6.60
N THR A 127 -6.32 -2.55 7.66
CA THR A 127 -7.41 -3.53 7.67
C THR A 127 -8.50 -3.10 6.71
N THR A 128 -9.02 -4.06 5.96
CA THR A 128 -10.08 -3.88 4.96
C THR A 128 -10.98 -5.10 4.91
N VAL A 129 -12.22 -4.93 4.51
CA VAL A 129 -13.15 -6.05 4.29
C VAL A 129 -12.83 -6.88 3.04
N GLY A 130 -11.77 -6.54 2.32
CA GLY A 130 -11.29 -7.29 1.15
C GLY A 130 -11.99 -6.92 -0.17
N ALA A 131 -12.83 -5.89 -0.17
CA ALA A 131 -13.39 -5.33 -1.40
C ALA A 131 -12.37 -4.44 -2.12
N SER A 132 -12.38 -4.46 -3.46
CA SER A 132 -11.59 -3.53 -4.24
C SER A 132 -12.13 -2.11 -4.04
N GLY A 133 -11.23 -1.15 -3.77
CA GLY A 133 -11.59 0.26 -3.67
C GLY A 133 -12.00 0.73 -2.29
N ASP A 134 -11.54 0.07 -1.22
CA ASP A 134 -11.74 0.55 0.16
C ASP A 134 -10.97 1.86 0.39
N VAL A 135 -11.65 2.98 0.12
CA VAL A 135 -11.08 4.33 0.24
C VAL A 135 -10.75 4.66 1.68
N HIS A 136 -11.57 4.22 2.64
CA HIS A 136 -11.34 4.50 4.05
C HIS A 136 -10.11 3.76 4.60
N ALA A 137 -9.88 2.51 4.18
CA ALA A 137 -8.64 1.80 4.50
C ALA A 137 -7.43 2.51 3.90
N SER A 138 -7.55 2.98 2.65
CA SER A 138 -6.47 3.73 1.98
C SER A 138 -6.17 5.06 2.68
N LEU A 139 -7.19 5.78 3.13
CA LEU A 139 -7.02 7.04 3.88
C LEU A 139 -6.34 6.80 5.22
N ARG A 140 -6.78 5.80 6.00
CA ARG A 140 -6.12 5.44 7.27
C ARG A 140 -4.65 5.08 7.07
N LEU A 141 -4.35 4.35 5.99
CA LEU A 141 -2.98 3.99 5.65
C LEU A 141 -2.15 5.24 5.30
N LEU A 142 -2.70 6.14 4.50
CA LEU A 142 -2.05 7.39 4.13
C LEU A 142 -1.79 8.27 5.35
N GLU A 143 -2.75 8.44 6.25
CA GLU A 143 -2.60 9.19 7.49
C GLU A 143 -1.48 8.60 8.36
N SER A 144 -1.52 7.28 8.60
CA SER A 144 -0.50 6.57 9.37
C SER A 144 0.92 6.74 8.79
N ILE A 145 1.06 6.67 7.46
CA ILE A 145 2.34 6.87 6.78
C ILE A 145 2.77 8.33 6.86
N SER A 146 1.86 9.26 6.62
CA SER A 146 2.14 10.69 6.67
C SER A 146 2.67 11.12 8.03
N GLU A 147 2.04 10.66 9.11
CA GLU A 147 2.48 10.90 10.49
C GLU A 147 3.82 10.19 10.80
N GLY A 148 3.88 8.88 10.55
CA GLY A 148 5.03 8.05 10.92
C GLY A 148 6.34 8.45 10.25
N TRP A 149 6.28 8.92 9.02
CA TRP A 149 7.44 9.40 8.26
C TRP A 149 7.55 10.92 8.16
N ALA A 150 6.69 11.65 8.87
CA ALA A 150 6.64 13.12 8.88
C ALA A 150 6.57 13.71 7.46
N LEU A 151 5.71 13.15 6.60
CA LEU A 151 5.63 13.55 5.19
C LEU A 151 4.73 14.75 4.96
N ASP A 152 3.83 15.07 5.90
CA ASP A 152 2.83 16.15 5.80
C ASP A 152 1.98 16.05 4.53
N LEU A 153 1.51 14.83 4.24
CA LEU A 153 0.67 14.55 3.09
C LEU A 153 -0.78 14.90 3.40
N VAL A 154 -1.37 15.75 2.58
CA VAL A 154 -2.77 16.14 2.67
C VAL A 154 -3.46 15.79 1.37
N LEU A 155 -4.56 15.04 1.44
CA LEU A 155 -5.43 14.85 0.28
C LEU A 155 -6.48 15.98 0.26
N PRO A 156 -6.60 16.69 -0.86
CA PRO A 156 -7.71 17.60 -1.05
C PRO A 156 -9.07 16.85 -1.03
N ASP A 157 -10.11 17.45 -0.45
CA ASP A 157 -11.44 16.83 -0.31
C ASP A 157 -12.06 16.41 -1.64
N ASP A 158 -11.78 17.15 -2.71
CA ASP A 158 -12.26 16.86 -4.06
C ASP A 158 -11.59 15.61 -4.67
N VAL A 159 -10.37 15.29 -4.28
CA VAL A 159 -9.66 14.07 -4.73
C VAL A 159 -10.35 12.84 -4.18
N THR A 160 -10.67 12.80 -2.88
CA THR A 160 -11.39 11.69 -2.26
C THR A 160 -12.74 11.46 -2.93
N SER A 161 -13.53 12.53 -3.10
CA SER A 161 -14.82 12.47 -3.77
C SER A 161 -14.70 12.01 -5.23
N GLY A 162 -13.67 12.45 -5.94
CA GLY A 162 -13.38 12.06 -7.32
C GLY A 162 -13.01 10.58 -7.44
N VAL A 163 -12.22 10.05 -6.50
CA VAL A 163 -11.85 8.61 -6.45
C VAL A 163 -13.09 7.76 -6.21
N ILE A 164 -13.91 8.11 -5.21
CA ILE A 164 -15.15 7.40 -4.91
C ILE A 164 -16.05 7.35 -6.15
N LYS A 165 -16.26 8.49 -6.82
CA LYS A 165 -17.06 8.56 -8.03
C LYS A 165 -16.53 7.63 -9.12
N LYS A 166 -15.23 7.63 -9.39
CA LYS A 166 -14.62 6.74 -10.39
C LYS A 166 -14.77 5.27 -10.02
N LEU A 167 -14.62 4.91 -8.74
CA LEU A 167 -14.81 3.54 -8.28
C LEU A 167 -16.25 3.06 -8.51
N LEU A 168 -17.23 3.90 -8.23
CA LEU A 168 -18.65 3.59 -8.49
C LEU A 168 -18.96 3.45 -9.99
N GLU A 169 -18.26 4.17 -10.86
CA GLU A 169 -18.43 4.08 -12.33
C GLU A 169 -17.87 2.77 -12.91
N ILE A 170 -16.73 2.29 -12.38
CA ILE A 170 -16.05 1.07 -12.88
C ILE A 170 -16.46 -0.21 -12.16
N ALA A 171 -17.09 -0.12 -10.99
CA ALA A 171 -17.55 -1.27 -10.25
C ALA A 171 -18.64 -2.02 -11.04
N PRO A 172 -18.57 -3.36 -11.16
CA PRO A 172 -19.69 -4.14 -11.68
C PRO A 172 -20.95 -3.85 -10.88
N LYS A 173 -22.12 -3.86 -11.53
CA LYS A 173 -23.41 -3.53 -10.87
C LYS A 173 -23.64 -4.28 -9.54
N ASN A 174 -23.15 -5.52 -9.44
CA ASN A 174 -23.26 -6.34 -8.24
C ASN A 174 -22.26 -5.97 -7.14
N SER A 175 -21.25 -5.14 -7.43
CA SER A 175 -20.26 -4.66 -6.49
C SER A 175 -20.43 -3.17 -6.17
N ALA A 176 -21.26 -2.46 -6.93
CA ALA A 176 -21.50 -1.03 -6.75
C ALA A 176 -22.15 -0.73 -5.39
N ASP A 177 -23.10 -1.56 -4.94
CA ASP A 177 -23.74 -1.41 -3.63
C ASP A 177 -22.72 -1.63 -2.51
N HIS A 178 -21.81 -2.58 -2.66
CA HIS A 178 -20.76 -2.87 -1.69
C HIS A 178 -19.70 -1.76 -1.62
N VAL A 179 -19.30 -1.20 -2.76
CA VAL A 179 -18.43 -0.02 -2.80
C VAL A 179 -19.13 1.19 -2.16
N ARG A 180 -20.41 1.33 -2.38
CA ARG A 180 -21.24 2.39 -1.81
C ARG A 180 -21.32 2.28 -0.29
N GLU A 181 -21.57 1.08 0.25
CA GLU A 181 -21.52 0.79 1.68
C GLU A 181 -20.16 1.16 2.30
N LEU A 182 -19.05 0.89 1.61
CA LEU A 182 -17.69 1.21 2.09
C LEU A 182 -17.39 2.72 2.08
N THR A 183 -18.15 3.51 1.34
CA THR A 183 -17.82 4.93 1.08
C THR A 183 -18.82 5.93 1.64
N GLU A 184 -20.09 5.58 1.84
CA GLU A 184 -21.13 6.54 2.23
C GLU A 184 -21.25 6.77 3.74
N GLU A 185 -20.93 5.78 4.61
CA GLU A 185 -21.00 5.95 6.07
C GLU A 185 -19.91 5.18 6.80
N PRO A 186 -18.87 5.85 7.31
CA PRO A 186 -17.81 5.17 8.08
C PRO A 186 -18.34 4.43 9.33
N ASP A 187 -19.49 4.84 9.84
CA ASP A 187 -20.07 4.31 11.07
C ASP A 187 -21.25 3.33 10.85
N ALA A 188 -21.79 3.23 9.63
CA ALA A 188 -22.91 2.34 9.33
C ALA A 188 -22.55 0.84 9.37
N PHE A 189 -21.26 0.51 9.33
CA PHE A 189 -20.73 -0.86 9.44
C PHE A 189 -20.52 -1.33 10.90
N TYR A 190 -20.96 -0.56 11.90
CA TYR A 190 -20.53 -0.73 13.29
C TYR A 190 -21.68 -0.94 14.29
N ILE A 191 -22.81 -1.49 13.86
CA ILE A 191 -23.89 -1.94 14.74
C ILE A 191 -23.90 -3.46 14.79
#